data_d28cf6fa2610caf482d605e44fd56f22
#
_entry.id   d28cf6fa2610caf482d605e44fd56f22
#
_cell.length_a   1.000
_cell.length_b   1.000
_cell.length_c   1.000
_cell.angle_alpha   90.00
_cell.angle_beta   90.00
_cell.angle_gamma   90.00
#
_symmetry.space_group_name_H-M   'P 1'
#
loop_
_entity.id
_entity.type
_entity.pdbx_description
1 polymer ?
#
loop_
_entity_poly.entity_id
_entity_poly.type
_entity_poly.pdbx_seq_one_letter_code
_entity_poly.pdbx_strand_id
1 'polypeptide(L)'
;MTTSRHFDLLRESIRARTGVLFCATTLKRHWGYLDEDVVPRLHTLDTLSRYAGWKDWESLLSSGDAGIQSGPVGSSCIDVIADLQPGDTLLLTWLPDRECTTRYKGDGWFEIVAASNTRLQAGDTFQCLHVIDSEPLYLDHLTRDGIGLGVYVCGRETGVRFRINEYR
;
A
#
# COMPACT_ATOMS: atom_id res chain seq x y z
N MET A 1 -3.32 -20.33 4.71
CA MET A 1 -3.67 -20.95 6.01
C MET A 1 -2.43 -20.98 6.90
N THR A 2 -2.41 -20.23 7.98
CA THR A 2 -1.29 -20.23 8.96
C THR A 2 -1.53 -21.39 9.91
N THR A 3 -0.68 -22.40 9.88
CA THR A 3 -0.82 -23.62 10.70
C THR A 3 -0.14 -23.44 12.06
N SER A 4 -0.48 -24.30 13.03
CA SER A 4 0.14 -24.32 14.36
C SER A 4 1.69 -24.37 14.28
N ARG A 5 2.22 -25.04 13.27
CA ARG A 5 3.66 -25.16 13.00
C ARG A 5 4.33 -23.80 12.69
N HIS A 6 3.61 -22.86 12.05
CA HIS A 6 4.15 -21.52 11.78
C HIS A 6 4.33 -20.71 13.08
N PHE A 7 3.44 -20.87 14.04
CA PHE A 7 3.58 -20.22 15.35
C PHE A 7 4.72 -20.80 16.17
N ASP A 8 5.03 -22.09 16.04
CA ASP A 8 6.18 -22.71 16.69
C ASP A 8 7.50 -22.19 16.10
N LEU A 9 7.59 -22.07 14.77
CA LEU A 9 8.74 -21.50 14.09
C LEU A 9 8.93 -20.01 14.44
N LEU A 10 7.85 -19.23 14.47
CA LEU A 10 7.90 -17.82 14.87
C LEU A 10 8.37 -17.68 16.31
N ARG A 11 7.88 -18.50 17.22
CA ARG A 11 8.28 -18.54 18.64
C ARG A 11 9.78 -18.79 18.82
N GLU A 12 10.33 -19.77 18.10
CA GLU A 12 11.76 -20.07 18.14
C GLU A 12 12.59 -18.93 17.52
N SER A 13 12.12 -18.30 16.45
CA SER A 13 12.78 -17.15 15.83
C SER A 13 12.81 -15.93 16.75
N ILE A 14 11.70 -15.66 17.46
CA ILE A 14 11.64 -14.58 18.46
C ILE A 14 12.61 -14.87 19.60
N ARG A 15 12.61 -16.11 20.13
CA ARG A 15 13.54 -16.52 21.18
C ARG A 15 15.00 -16.36 20.77
N ALA A 16 15.36 -16.81 19.59
CA ALA A 16 16.72 -16.72 19.08
C ALA A 16 17.21 -15.26 18.98
N ARG A 17 16.31 -14.34 18.64
CA ARG A 17 16.67 -12.93 18.40
C ARG A 17 16.53 -12.04 19.64
N THR A 18 15.59 -12.33 20.53
CA THR A 18 15.30 -11.48 21.71
C THR A 18 15.64 -12.12 23.04
N GLY A 19 15.92 -13.43 23.07
CA GLY A 19 16.10 -14.20 24.29
C GLY A 19 14.79 -14.53 25.04
N VAL A 20 13.65 -14.04 24.58
CA VAL A 20 12.34 -14.21 25.24
C VAL A 20 11.53 -15.31 24.57
N LEU A 21 11.05 -16.26 25.37
CA LEU A 21 10.19 -17.35 24.91
C LEU A 21 8.72 -17.01 25.15
N PHE A 22 7.96 -16.83 24.07
CA PHE A 22 6.51 -16.69 24.15
C PHE A 22 5.79 -18.04 24.20
N CYS A 23 4.64 -18.06 24.89
CA CYS A 23 3.69 -19.16 24.72
C CYS A 23 3.05 -19.06 23.32
N ALA A 24 2.87 -20.20 22.64
CA ALA A 24 2.19 -20.25 21.34
C ALA A 24 0.77 -19.65 21.40
N THR A 25 0.08 -19.81 22.53
CA THR A 25 -1.25 -19.24 22.77
C THR A 25 -1.22 -17.70 22.77
N THR A 26 -0.18 -17.08 23.35
CA THR A 26 0.00 -15.62 23.35
C THR A 26 0.12 -15.09 21.92
N LEU A 27 0.95 -15.73 21.09
CA LEU A 27 1.09 -15.34 19.69
C LEU A 27 -0.22 -15.54 18.90
N LYS A 28 -0.90 -16.65 19.12
CA LYS A 28 -2.20 -16.92 18.45
C LYS A 28 -3.27 -15.87 18.80
N ARG A 29 -3.31 -15.38 20.05
CA ARG A 29 -4.22 -14.31 20.47
C ARG A 29 -3.92 -12.99 19.75
N HIS A 30 -2.67 -12.60 19.68
CA HIS A 30 -2.27 -11.34 19.04
C HIS A 30 -2.47 -11.36 17.51
N TRP A 31 -2.50 -12.52 16.89
CA TRP A 31 -2.78 -12.69 15.47
C TRP A 31 -4.27 -12.99 15.16
N GLY A 32 -5.18 -12.81 16.13
CA GLY A 32 -6.61 -13.00 15.91
C GLY A 32 -7.04 -14.45 15.67
N TYR A 33 -6.21 -15.42 16.07
CA TYR A 33 -6.55 -16.86 15.97
C TYR A 33 -7.38 -17.39 17.13
N LEU A 34 -7.52 -16.61 18.18
CA LEU A 34 -8.36 -16.89 19.33
C LEU A 34 -9.25 -15.67 19.55
N ASP A 35 -10.57 -15.89 19.65
CA ASP A 35 -11.59 -14.87 19.89
C ASP A 35 -11.52 -14.32 21.34
N GLU A 36 -10.43 -13.68 21.70
CA GLU A 36 -10.25 -13.04 22.97
C GLU A 36 -9.72 -11.62 22.73
N ASP A 37 -10.50 -10.61 23.07
CA ASP A 37 -10.07 -9.21 23.14
C ASP A 37 -9.07 -8.98 24.29
N VAL A 38 -7.86 -9.46 24.11
CA VAL A 38 -6.77 -9.28 25.08
C VAL A 38 -5.86 -8.16 24.64
N VAL A 39 -5.86 -7.07 25.41
CA VAL A 39 -4.87 -5.99 25.23
C VAL A 39 -3.48 -6.52 25.53
N PRO A 40 -2.51 -6.46 24.59
CA PRO A 40 -1.14 -6.89 24.82
C PRO A 40 -0.49 -6.11 25.95
N ARG A 41 0.27 -6.80 26.80
CA ARG A 41 1.08 -6.13 27.83
C ARG A 41 2.27 -5.42 27.17
N LEU A 42 2.68 -4.29 27.73
CA LEU A 42 3.81 -3.49 27.22
C LEU A 42 5.06 -4.35 26.99
N HIS A 43 5.43 -5.23 27.92
CA HIS A 43 6.55 -6.15 27.76
C HIS A 43 6.43 -7.05 26.49
N THR A 44 5.23 -7.47 26.13
CA THR A 44 4.98 -8.26 24.91
C THR A 44 5.23 -7.41 23.68
N LEU A 45 4.71 -6.17 23.69
CA LEU A 45 4.89 -5.20 22.61
C LEU A 45 6.36 -4.83 22.42
N ASP A 46 7.10 -4.55 23.53
CA ASP A 46 8.54 -4.27 23.51
C ASP A 46 9.35 -5.43 22.92
N THR A 47 8.99 -6.66 23.29
CA THR A 47 9.71 -7.84 22.79
C THR A 47 9.46 -8.05 21.30
N LEU A 48 8.23 -7.87 20.83
CA LEU A 48 7.88 -7.96 19.41
C LEU A 48 8.54 -6.82 18.61
N SER A 49 8.61 -5.62 19.17
CA SER A 49 9.31 -4.48 18.56
C SER A 49 10.81 -4.76 18.41
N ARG A 50 11.45 -5.33 19.42
CA ARG A 50 12.86 -5.76 19.35
C ARG A 50 13.08 -6.86 18.32
N TYR A 51 12.15 -7.80 18.22
CA TYR A 51 12.19 -8.82 17.18
C TYR A 51 12.10 -8.20 15.77
N ALA A 52 11.28 -7.17 15.59
CA ALA A 52 11.15 -6.42 14.36
C ALA A 52 12.35 -5.48 14.04
N GLY A 53 13.29 -5.31 15.00
CA GLY A 53 14.50 -4.50 14.81
C GLY A 53 14.48 -3.12 15.48
N TRP A 54 13.44 -2.84 16.28
CA TRP A 54 13.30 -1.60 17.04
C TRP A 54 13.78 -1.77 18.47
N LYS A 55 14.13 -0.66 19.14
CA LYS A 55 14.61 -0.69 20.52
C LYS A 55 13.52 -1.16 21.50
N ASP A 56 12.33 -0.62 21.36
CA ASP A 56 11.16 -0.85 22.21
C ASP A 56 9.88 -0.46 21.44
N TRP A 57 8.70 -0.65 22.07
CA TRP A 57 7.40 -0.31 21.47
C TRP A 57 7.23 1.18 21.22
N GLU A 58 7.73 2.04 22.10
CA GLU A 58 7.67 3.49 21.95
C GLU A 58 8.51 3.97 20.76
N SER A 59 9.69 3.38 20.55
CA SER A 59 10.53 3.63 19.38
C SER A 59 9.84 3.18 18.07
N LEU A 60 9.13 2.04 18.10
CA LEU A 60 8.33 1.58 16.96
C LEU A 60 7.20 2.55 16.68
N LEU A 61 6.45 3.00 17.69
CA LEU A 61 5.39 4.00 17.52
C LEU A 61 5.93 5.33 17.01
N SER A 62 7.02 5.80 17.58
CA SER A 62 7.66 7.07 17.19
C SER A 62 8.21 7.02 15.77
N SER A 63 8.66 5.86 15.32
CA SER A 63 9.10 5.65 13.93
C SER A 63 7.92 5.42 12.99
N GLY A 64 6.83 4.86 13.48
CA GLY A 64 5.54 4.79 12.79
C GLY A 64 4.95 6.18 12.60
N ASP A 65 5.14 7.08 13.54
CA ASP A 65 4.74 8.48 13.44
C ASP A 65 5.59 9.29 12.43
N ALA A 66 6.80 8.82 12.12
CA ALA A 66 7.59 9.36 11.00
C ALA A 66 7.11 8.88 9.62
N GLY A 67 6.22 7.86 9.57
CA GLY A 67 5.66 7.27 8.35
C GLY A 67 4.14 7.26 8.28
N ILE A 68 3.43 7.49 9.40
CA ILE A 68 1.97 7.58 9.45
C ILE A 68 1.60 8.91 10.12
N GLN A 69 1.97 10.00 9.53
CA GLN A 69 1.30 11.24 9.82
C GLN A 69 -0.10 11.16 9.16
N SER A 70 -1.11 10.87 9.97
CA SER A 70 -2.48 11.20 9.64
C SER A 70 -2.58 12.72 9.56
N GLY A 71 -2.16 13.26 8.46
CA GLY A 71 -2.18 14.67 8.16
C GLY A 71 -2.69 14.87 6.74
N PRO A 72 -3.06 16.11 6.39
CA PRO A 72 -3.38 16.41 5.01
C PRO A 72 -2.16 16.03 4.17
N VAL A 73 -2.39 15.18 3.15
CA VAL A 73 -1.37 14.90 2.12
C VAL A 73 -0.98 16.27 1.53
N GLY A 74 0.30 16.58 1.54
CA GLY A 74 0.78 17.86 1.05
C GLY A 74 0.46 18.09 -0.43
N SER A 75 0.97 19.17 -1.01
CA SER A 75 0.70 19.67 -2.37
C SER A 75 0.99 18.68 -3.53
N SER A 76 1.38 17.46 -3.25
CA SER A 76 1.66 16.37 -4.19
C SER A 76 0.58 15.28 -4.24
N CYS A 77 -0.64 15.59 -3.84
CA CYS A 77 -1.80 14.70 -3.96
C CYS A 77 -2.84 15.33 -4.90
N ILE A 78 -3.42 14.51 -5.78
CA ILE A 78 -4.60 14.86 -6.57
C ILE A 78 -5.80 14.15 -5.96
N ASP A 79 -6.84 14.89 -5.61
CA ASP A 79 -8.19 14.37 -5.47
C ASP A 79 -8.82 14.36 -6.86
N VAL A 80 -8.97 13.18 -7.45
CA VAL A 80 -9.36 13.01 -8.84
C VAL A 80 -10.71 13.65 -9.16
N ILE A 81 -11.65 13.59 -8.22
CA ILE A 81 -13.00 14.12 -8.43
C ILE A 81 -13.04 15.65 -8.25
N ALA A 82 -12.26 16.18 -7.32
CA ALA A 82 -12.23 17.60 -7.02
C ALA A 82 -11.32 18.40 -7.98
N ASP A 83 -10.19 17.82 -8.39
CA ASP A 83 -9.12 18.54 -9.06
C ASP A 83 -9.10 18.34 -10.59
N LEU A 84 -9.73 17.27 -11.11
CA LEU A 84 -9.68 16.95 -12.54
C LEU A 84 -11.03 17.16 -13.24
N GLN A 85 -10.96 17.53 -14.52
CA GLN A 85 -12.11 17.62 -15.42
C GLN A 85 -12.05 16.52 -16.49
N PRO A 86 -13.22 15.99 -16.93
CA PRO A 86 -13.24 15.05 -18.02
C PRO A 86 -12.49 15.56 -19.25
N GLY A 87 -11.53 14.79 -19.73
CA GLY A 87 -10.63 15.17 -20.82
C GLY A 87 -9.20 15.46 -20.37
N ASP A 88 -8.97 15.80 -19.10
CA ASP A 88 -7.64 16.01 -18.56
C ASP A 88 -6.81 14.74 -18.66
N THR A 89 -5.51 14.92 -18.88
CA THR A 89 -4.59 13.80 -18.99
C THR A 89 -3.57 13.80 -17.86
N LEU A 90 -3.29 12.62 -17.34
CA LEU A 90 -2.22 12.38 -16.38
C LEU A 90 -1.12 11.57 -17.05
N LEU A 91 0.09 12.08 -17.00
CA LEU A 91 1.30 11.32 -17.29
C LEU A 91 1.79 10.69 -15.99
N LEU A 92 1.80 9.38 -15.92
CA LEU A 92 2.28 8.58 -14.79
C LEU A 92 3.63 7.97 -15.16
N THR A 93 4.62 8.09 -14.29
CA THR A 93 5.95 7.48 -14.47
C THR A 93 6.40 6.76 -13.21
N TRP A 94 7.07 5.62 -13.37
CA TRP A 94 7.67 4.85 -12.26
C TRP A 94 8.84 3.99 -12.73
N LEU A 95 9.70 3.61 -11.79
CA LEU A 95 10.90 2.85 -12.12
C LEU A 95 10.58 1.42 -12.63
N PRO A 96 11.49 0.85 -13.47
CA PRO A 96 12.76 1.45 -13.91
C PRO A 96 12.62 2.53 -15.01
N ASP A 97 11.70 2.43 -15.93
CA ASP A 97 11.48 3.33 -17.08
C ASP A 97 10.07 3.16 -17.64
N ARG A 98 9.09 3.06 -16.74
CA ARG A 98 7.69 2.84 -17.08
C ARG A 98 6.96 4.17 -17.18
N GLU A 99 6.13 4.26 -18.20
CA GLU A 99 5.32 5.44 -18.45
C GLU A 99 3.92 5.04 -18.90
N CYS A 100 2.93 5.81 -18.44
CA CYS A 100 1.54 5.62 -18.83
C CYS A 100 0.85 6.98 -18.91
N THR A 101 0.27 7.29 -20.06
CA THR A 101 -0.60 8.46 -20.23
C THR A 101 -2.04 8.01 -20.11
N THR A 102 -2.76 8.63 -19.18
CA THR A 102 -4.18 8.33 -18.92
C THR A 102 -5.03 9.56 -19.20
N ARG A 103 -6.29 9.36 -19.58
CA ARG A 103 -7.29 10.41 -19.76
C ARG A 103 -8.41 10.21 -18.77
N TYR A 104 -8.74 11.26 -18.03
CA TYR A 104 -9.86 11.26 -17.11
C TYR A 104 -11.20 11.31 -17.86
N LYS A 105 -12.13 10.44 -17.49
CA LYS A 105 -13.46 10.30 -18.12
C LYS A 105 -14.59 10.85 -17.25
N GLY A 106 -14.33 11.15 -15.99
CA GLY A 106 -15.30 11.51 -14.96
C GLY A 106 -15.55 10.39 -13.96
N ASP A 107 -16.12 10.72 -12.82
CA ASP A 107 -16.51 9.79 -11.75
C ASP A 107 -15.40 8.83 -11.29
N GLY A 108 -14.14 9.32 -11.26
CA GLY A 108 -12.98 8.52 -10.90
C GLY A 108 -12.48 7.56 -11.97
N TRP A 109 -13.08 7.55 -13.17
CA TRP A 109 -12.70 6.68 -14.27
C TRP A 109 -11.64 7.28 -15.18
N PHE A 110 -10.72 6.43 -15.59
CA PHE A 110 -9.65 6.75 -16.54
C PHE A 110 -9.61 5.76 -17.69
N GLU A 111 -9.12 6.23 -18.81
CA GLU A 111 -8.73 5.43 -19.96
C GLU A 111 -7.24 5.59 -20.21
N ILE A 112 -6.54 4.51 -20.47
CA ILE A 112 -5.13 4.54 -20.86
C ILE A 112 -5.04 4.93 -22.33
N VAL A 113 -4.37 6.05 -22.59
CA VAL A 113 -4.15 6.57 -23.95
C VAL A 113 -2.87 5.97 -24.55
N ALA A 114 -1.82 5.87 -23.75
CA ALA A 114 -0.55 5.30 -24.16
C ALA A 114 0.14 4.67 -22.95
N ALA A 115 0.89 3.61 -23.16
CA ALA A 115 1.66 2.95 -22.13
C ALA A 115 2.97 2.40 -22.71
N SER A 116 4.06 2.52 -21.96
CA SER A 116 5.41 2.08 -22.34
C SER A 116 6.04 1.29 -21.20
N ASN A 117 6.71 0.20 -21.54
CA ASN A 117 7.44 -0.69 -20.60
C ASN A 117 6.59 -1.25 -19.46
N THR A 118 5.28 -1.40 -19.67
CA THR A 118 4.32 -1.90 -18.69
C THR A 118 3.39 -2.95 -19.33
N ARG A 119 2.62 -3.65 -18.51
CA ARG A 119 1.60 -4.59 -18.97
C ARG A 119 0.27 -3.89 -19.32
N LEU A 120 0.15 -2.63 -18.96
CA LEU A 120 -0.99 -1.80 -19.33
C LEU A 120 -0.98 -1.52 -20.83
N GLN A 121 -2.15 -1.34 -21.42
CA GLN A 121 -2.31 -1.11 -22.87
C GLN A 121 -3.26 0.08 -23.12
N ALA A 122 -3.07 0.74 -24.23
CA ALA A 122 -4.03 1.76 -24.69
C ALA A 122 -5.43 1.14 -24.85
N GLY A 123 -6.44 1.83 -24.35
CA GLY A 123 -7.83 1.36 -24.28
C GLY A 123 -8.20 0.65 -22.98
N ASP A 124 -7.24 0.28 -22.12
CA ASP A 124 -7.56 -0.19 -20.78
C ASP A 124 -8.29 0.92 -20.01
N THR A 125 -9.28 0.55 -19.20
CA THR A 125 -10.00 1.48 -18.32
C THR A 125 -9.84 1.04 -16.86
N PHE A 126 -9.79 2.00 -15.97
CA PHE A 126 -9.66 1.74 -14.53
C PHE A 126 -10.29 2.86 -13.71
N GLN A 127 -10.48 2.61 -12.42
CA GLN A 127 -10.95 3.59 -11.46
C GLN A 127 -9.85 3.95 -10.47
N CYS A 128 -9.74 5.25 -10.15
CA CYS A 128 -8.84 5.76 -9.13
C CYS A 128 -9.40 7.06 -8.56
N LEU A 129 -9.33 7.24 -7.23
CA LEU A 129 -9.86 8.44 -6.56
C LEU A 129 -8.76 9.40 -6.09
N HIS A 130 -7.56 8.91 -5.83
CA HIS A 130 -6.43 9.72 -5.38
C HIS A 130 -5.15 9.29 -6.07
N VAL A 131 -4.34 10.25 -6.45
CA VAL A 131 -2.98 10.02 -6.94
C VAL A 131 -2.02 10.79 -6.06
N ILE A 132 -1.13 10.07 -5.37
CA ILE A 132 -0.17 10.65 -4.43
C ILE A 132 1.23 10.48 -5.02
N ASP A 133 1.98 11.56 -5.11
CA ASP A 133 3.34 11.52 -5.64
C ASP A 133 4.26 10.67 -4.75
N SER A 134 5.08 9.85 -5.40
CA SER A 134 6.02 8.94 -4.74
C SER A 134 5.37 7.80 -3.91
N GLU A 135 4.06 7.59 -4.05
CA GLU A 135 3.33 6.46 -3.45
C GLU A 135 2.85 5.47 -4.51
N PRO A 136 2.64 4.19 -4.15
CA PRO A 136 2.05 3.20 -5.06
C PRO A 136 0.65 3.64 -5.51
N LEU A 137 0.38 3.52 -6.80
CA LEU A 137 -0.93 3.82 -7.37
C LEU A 137 -1.70 2.53 -7.66
N TYR A 138 -2.89 2.43 -7.09
CA TYR A 138 -3.81 1.31 -7.30
C TYR A 138 -4.80 1.67 -8.39
N LEU A 139 -4.80 0.87 -9.46
CA LEU A 139 -5.77 0.97 -10.56
C LEU A 139 -6.88 -0.06 -10.28
N ASP A 140 -7.98 0.40 -9.70
CA ASP A 140 -9.12 -0.45 -9.38
C ASP A 140 -9.95 -0.74 -10.63
N HIS A 141 -10.64 -1.88 -10.64
CA HIS A 141 -11.52 -2.29 -11.73
C HIS A 141 -10.86 -2.22 -13.12
N LEU A 142 -9.55 -2.53 -13.19
CA LEU A 142 -8.85 -2.54 -14.47
C LEU A 142 -9.55 -3.48 -15.45
N THR A 143 -9.94 -2.95 -16.60
CA THR A 143 -10.69 -3.68 -17.62
C THR A 143 -10.05 -3.49 -18.99
N ARG A 144 -9.94 -4.57 -19.75
CA ARG A 144 -9.46 -4.59 -21.14
C ARG A 144 -10.49 -5.29 -22.01
N ASP A 145 -10.97 -4.64 -23.06
CA ASP A 145 -11.98 -5.18 -23.99
C ASP A 145 -13.22 -5.77 -23.28
N GLY A 146 -13.63 -5.13 -22.18
CA GLY A 146 -14.76 -5.58 -21.36
C GLY A 146 -14.45 -6.71 -20.38
N ILE A 147 -13.19 -7.21 -20.34
CA ILE A 147 -12.75 -8.26 -19.43
C ILE A 147 -12.08 -7.62 -18.22
N GLY A 148 -12.61 -7.89 -17.02
CA GLY A 148 -12.01 -7.43 -15.77
C GLY A 148 -10.68 -8.12 -15.47
N LEU A 149 -9.63 -7.34 -15.26
CA LEU A 149 -8.29 -7.80 -14.91
C LEU A 149 -7.99 -7.68 -13.41
N GLY A 150 -8.93 -7.14 -12.62
CA GLY A 150 -8.80 -6.92 -11.19
C GLY A 150 -8.09 -5.61 -10.84
N VAL A 151 -7.27 -5.63 -9.79
CA VAL A 151 -6.51 -4.47 -9.32
C VAL A 151 -5.07 -4.55 -9.84
N TYR A 152 -4.59 -3.46 -10.44
CA TYR A 152 -3.21 -3.34 -10.87
C TYR A 152 -2.49 -2.28 -10.04
N VAL A 153 -1.24 -2.54 -9.63
CA VAL A 153 -0.44 -1.62 -8.82
C VAL A 153 0.73 -1.10 -9.63
N CYS A 154 0.76 0.23 -9.84
CA CYS A 154 1.91 0.93 -10.40
C CYS A 154 2.86 1.37 -9.29
N GLY A 155 4.17 1.29 -9.52
CA GLY A 155 5.18 1.82 -8.59
C GLY A 155 5.18 1.15 -7.21
N ARG A 156 4.98 -0.17 -7.12
CA ARG A 156 4.87 -0.89 -5.84
C ARG A 156 6.02 -0.62 -4.85
N GLU A 157 7.24 -0.45 -5.32
CA GLU A 157 8.43 -0.29 -4.48
C GLU A 157 8.90 1.16 -4.40
N THR A 158 8.65 1.96 -5.42
CA THR A 158 9.23 3.31 -5.57
C THR A 158 8.21 4.41 -5.70
N GLY A 159 6.92 4.05 -5.68
CA GLY A 159 5.83 4.97 -5.96
C GLY A 159 5.74 5.38 -7.42
N VAL A 160 4.75 6.19 -7.73
CA VAL A 160 4.55 6.82 -9.05
C VAL A 160 4.83 8.31 -8.95
N ARG A 161 5.28 8.91 -10.03
CA ARG A 161 5.28 10.36 -10.23
C ARG A 161 4.25 10.72 -11.27
N PHE A 162 3.63 11.88 -11.15
CA PHE A 162 2.62 12.31 -12.09
C PHE A 162 2.82 13.74 -12.56
N ARG A 163 2.27 14.02 -13.74
CA ARG A 163 2.10 15.37 -14.29
C ARG A 163 0.70 15.50 -14.88
N ILE A 164 0.04 16.61 -14.61
CA ILE A 164 -1.27 16.93 -15.18
C ILE A 164 -1.05 17.76 -16.43
N ASN A 165 -1.71 17.39 -17.52
CA ASN A 165 -1.90 18.23 -18.68
C ASN A 165 -3.40 18.55 -18.77
N GLU A 166 -3.78 19.77 -18.38
CA GLU A 166 -5.15 20.24 -18.47
C GLU A 166 -5.58 20.33 -19.94
N TYR A 167 -6.76 19.80 -20.23
CA TYR A 167 -7.38 19.99 -21.53
C TYR A 167 -8.05 21.39 -21.57
N ARG A 168 -7.35 22.34 -22.17
CA ARG A 168 -7.89 23.68 -22.45
C ARG A 168 -8.53 23.75 -23.83
#